data_c8f145ab12b49ed7e200218437ca9970
#
_entry.id   c8f145ab12b49ed7e200218437ca9970
#
_cell.length_a   1.000
_cell.length_b   1.000
_cell.length_c   1.000
_cell.angle_alpha   90.00
_cell.angle_beta   90.00
_cell.angle_gamma   90.00
#
_symmetry.space_group_name_H-M   'P 1'
#
loop_
_entity.id
_entity.type
_entity.pdbx_description
1 polymer ?
#
loop_
_entity_poly.entity_id
_entity_poly.type
_entity_poly.pdbx_seq_one_letter_code
_entity_poly.pdbx_strand_id
1 'polypeptide(L)'
;MTLMDDGFTVPADWYRSFFTAAVNLFWETMVPDAATAADIAFVRRHVAPPPAHLLDVPCGAGRHTLALARAGYRVTAIDLSEEAISRARAAGKGLTADFRRGDMRSLELDECFDGILCLGNSLSYFPPGEMRAFVASLAARVAVGGRLILDTSCCAESLFPLAGEREIAFEGGTYSSIYGYDARRSLLKTKAELTLGEEVHLLRYAHYVVTSGELVRMVEDAGLRVDGLYGGTEDEVFAPGMPRLLLVASG
;
A
#
# COMPACT_ATOMS: atom_id res chain seq x y z
N MET A 1 -13.37 7.86 -23.15
CA MET A 1 -12.99 8.04 -21.74
C MET A 1 -12.87 9.52 -21.47
N THR A 2 -13.89 10.14 -20.95
CA THR A 2 -13.87 11.57 -20.61
C THR A 2 -13.30 11.67 -19.20
N LEU A 3 -11.99 11.91 -19.09
CA LEU A 3 -11.38 12.31 -17.83
C LEU A 3 -11.93 13.71 -17.53
N MET A 4 -12.98 13.79 -16.74
CA MET A 4 -13.60 15.06 -16.39
C MET A 4 -12.69 15.79 -15.40
N ASP A 5 -12.09 16.88 -15.82
CA ASP A 5 -11.64 17.90 -14.90
C ASP A 5 -12.87 18.71 -14.45
N ASP A 6 -13.60 18.17 -13.48
CA ASP A 6 -14.75 18.87 -12.87
C ASP A 6 -14.29 19.87 -11.80
N GLY A 7 -12.96 20.14 -11.74
CA GLY A 7 -12.38 21.13 -10.85
C GLY A 7 -12.44 20.78 -9.36
N PHE A 8 -12.76 19.51 -8.98
CA PHE A 8 -12.80 19.18 -7.57
C PHE A 8 -11.37 19.10 -6.97
N THR A 9 -11.25 19.63 -5.78
CA THR A 9 -9.99 19.62 -5.03
C THR A 9 -9.96 18.46 -4.06
N VAL A 10 -8.76 17.87 -3.90
CA VAL A 10 -8.47 16.89 -2.88
C VAL A 10 -7.41 17.50 -1.95
N PRO A 11 -7.61 17.55 -0.63
CA PRO A 11 -6.60 18.02 0.30
C PRO A 11 -5.30 17.20 0.15
N ALA A 12 -4.13 17.84 0.30
CA ALA A 12 -2.85 17.14 0.16
C ALA A 12 -2.64 16.06 1.24
N ASP A 13 -3.28 16.24 2.38
CA ASP A 13 -3.23 15.33 3.54
C ASP A 13 -4.50 14.48 3.70
N TRP A 14 -5.25 14.29 2.61
CA TRP A 14 -6.53 13.56 2.60
C TRP A 14 -6.48 12.22 3.35
N TYR A 15 -5.37 11.49 3.28
CA TYR A 15 -5.18 10.18 3.89
C TYR A 15 -5.25 10.21 5.43
N ARG A 16 -5.09 11.40 6.07
CA ARG A 16 -5.18 11.54 7.54
C ARG A 16 -6.59 11.35 8.08
N SER A 17 -7.59 11.68 7.28
CA SER A 17 -9.02 11.62 7.67
C SER A 17 -9.86 10.68 6.81
N PHE A 18 -9.25 10.06 5.79
CA PHE A 18 -9.97 9.22 4.83
C PHE A 18 -10.44 7.90 5.42
N PHE A 19 -9.60 7.26 6.23
CA PHE A 19 -9.86 5.92 6.77
C PHE A 19 -10.79 5.97 7.97
N THR A 20 -12.05 6.38 7.72
CA THR A 20 -13.14 6.32 8.71
C THR A 20 -13.59 4.88 8.96
N ALA A 21 -14.41 4.65 9.99
CA ALA A 21 -14.97 3.31 10.26
C ALA A 21 -15.69 2.72 9.05
N ALA A 22 -16.48 3.53 8.32
CA ALA A 22 -17.18 3.11 7.10
C ALA A 22 -16.21 2.69 5.98
N VAL A 23 -15.17 3.49 5.73
CA VAL A 23 -14.15 3.18 4.70
C VAL A 23 -13.34 1.94 5.09
N ASN A 24 -12.98 1.80 6.37
CA ASN A 24 -12.27 0.61 6.84
C ASN A 24 -13.12 -0.66 6.69
N LEU A 25 -14.41 -0.60 7.03
CA LEU A 25 -15.35 -1.71 6.85
C LEU A 25 -15.45 -2.11 5.37
N PHE A 26 -15.58 -1.13 4.46
CA PHE A 26 -15.58 -1.38 3.03
C PHE A 26 -14.31 -2.13 2.58
N TRP A 27 -13.12 -1.64 2.96
CA TRP A 27 -11.88 -2.30 2.57
C TRP A 27 -11.72 -3.69 3.20
N GLU A 28 -12.16 -3.90 4.43
CA GLU A 28 -12.18 -5.22 5.07
C GLU A 28 -13.08 -6.20 4.27
N THR A 29 -14.23 -5.73 3.78
CA THR A 29 -15.13 -6.55 2.95
C THR A 29 -14.54 -6.82 1.56
N MET A 30 -13.84 -5.84 0.98
CA MET A 30 -13.27 -5.94 -0.39
C MET A 30 -11.98 -6.74 -0.46
N VAL A 31 -11.31 -6.98 0.66
CA VAL A 31 -10.05 -7.75 0.71
C VAL A 31 -10.28 -9.06 1.47
N PRO A 32 -10.66 -10.14 0.77
CA PRO A 32 -10.91 -11.43 1.40
C PRO A 32 -9.62 -12.01 2.01
N ASP A 33 -9.78 -12.88 3.01
CA ASP A 33 -8.65 -13.57 3.67
C ASP A 33 -7.73 -14.29 2.68
N ALA A 34 -8.27 -14.83 1.59
CA ALA A 34 -7.49 -15.46 0.52
C ALA A 34 -6.50 -14.49 -0.14
N ALA A 35 -6.87 -13.21 -0.31
CA ALA A 35 -5.95 -12.21 -0.86
C ALA A 35 -4.81 -11.91 0.11
N THR A 36 -5.11 -11.81 1.42
CA THR A 36 -4.07 -11.68 2.45
C THR A 36 -3.15 -12.91 2.45
N ALA A 37 -3.70 -14.11 2.36
CA ALA A 37 -2.91 -15.35 2.33
C ALA A 37 -1.98 -15.40 1.10
N ALA A 38 -2.46 -14.95 -0.06
CA ALA A 38 -1.66 -14.86 -1.29
C ALA A 38 -0.52 -13.82 -1.15
N ASP A 39 -0.81 -12.63 -0.60
CA ASP A 39 0.22 -11.63 -0.29
C ASP A 39 1.30 -12.21 0.64
N ILE A 40 0.91 -12.92 1.68
CA ILE A 40 1.84 -13.54 2.64
C ILE A 40 2.66 -14.66 1.99
N ALA A 41 2.06 -15.47 1.12
CA ALA A 41 2.79 -16.50 0.37
C ALA A 41 3.85 -15.87 -0.53
N PHE A 42 3.52 -14.76 -1.23
CA PHE A 42 4.48 -13.99 -2.02
C PHE A 42 5.62 -13.45 -1.14
N VAL A 43 5.30 -12.75 -0.05
CA VAL A 43 6.31 -12.20 0.87
C VAL A 43 7.27 -13.29 1.34
N ARG A 44 6.75 -14.44 1.77
CA ARG A 44 7.56 -15.57 2.28
C ARG A 44 8.48 -16.20 1.26
N ARG A 45 8.20 -16.10 -0.04
CA ARG A 45 9.13 -16.55 -1.09
C ARG A 45 10.30 -15.60 -1.30
N HIS A 46 10.11 -14.32 -0.98
CA HIS A 46 11.10 -13.28 -1.28
C HIS A 46 11.91 -12.81 -0.07
N VAL A 47 11.45 -13.03 1.16
CA VAL A 47 12.19 -12.66 2.37
C VAL A 47 12.81 -13.87 3.05
N ALA A 48 13.77 -13.63 3.95
CA ALA A 48 14.35 -14.69 4.76
C ALA A 48 13.26 -15.41 5.60
N PRO A 49 13.43 -16.72 5.90
CA PRO A 49 12.44 -17.47 6.67
C PRO A 49 12.37 -16.99 8.14
N PRO A 50 11.29 -17.33 8.86
CA PRO A 50 11.21 -17.04 10.29
C PRO A 50 12.41 -17.64 11.05
N PRO A 51 12.89 -16.94 12.12
CA PRO A 51 12.30 -15.79 12.81
C PRO A 51 12.76 -14.42 12.28
N ALA A 52 12.94 -14.23 10.97
CA ALA A 52 13.39 -12.98 10.39
C ALA A 52 12.57 -11.78 10.90
N HIS A 53 13.22 -10.61 11.00
CA HIS A 53 12.60 -9.36 11.45
C HIS A 53 12.11 -8.52 10.28
N LEU A 54 10.80 -8.30 10.22
CA LEU A 54 10.15 -7.56 9.15
C LEU A 54 9.64 -6.21 9.64
N LEU A 55 9.62 -5.21 8.73
CA LEU A 55 8.91 -3.95 8.90
C LEU A 55 7.68 -3.93 7.98
N ASP A 56 6.50 -3.66 8.52
CA ASP A 56 5.25 -3.45 7.77
C ASP A 56 4.81 -1.98 7.92
N VAL A 57 4.87 -1.21 6.82
CA VAL A 57 4.63 0.24 6.86
C VAL A 57 4.02 0.79 5.55
N PRO A 58 2.83 1.42 5.61
CA PRO A 58 1.91 1.48 6.75
C PRO A 58 1.15 0.17 6.94
N CYS A 59 0.96 -0.25 8.18
CA CYS A 59 0.37 -1.56 8.47
C CYS A 59 -1.17 -1.57 8.55
N GLY A 60 -1.81 -0.40 8.64
CA GLY A 60 -3.24 -0.30 8.89
C GLY A 60 -3.65 -1.04 10.18
N ALA A 61 -4.77 -1.76 10.15
CA ALA A 61 -5.23 -2.62 11.24
C ALA A 61 -4.44 -3.95 11.35
N GLY A 62 -3.33 -4.09 10.62
CA GLY A 62 -2.36 -5.17 10.80
C GLY A 62 -2.67 -6.47 10.06
N ARG A 63 -3.45 -6.48 8.97
CA ARG A 63 -3.80 -7.74 8.27
C ARG A 63 -2.57 -8.55 7.86
N HIS A 64 -1.53 -7.92 7.29
CA HIS A 64 -0.28 -8.59 6.92
C HIS A 64 0.58 -8.89 8.14
N THR A 65 0.76 -7.90 9.03
CA THR A 65 1.52 -8.05 10.27
C THR A 65 1.05 -9.25 11.09
N LEU A 66 -0.26 -9.36 11.32
CA LEU A 66 -0.83 -10.46 12.11
C LEU A 66 -0.62 -11.82 11.45
N ALA A 67 -0.77 -11.90 10.12
CA ALA A 67 -0.55 -13.13 9.38
C ALA A 67 0.93 -13.56 9.39
N LEU A 68 1.86 -12.61 9.22
CA LEU A 68 3.31 -12.85 9.29
C LEU A 68 3.75 -13.25 10.71
N ALA A 69 3.24 -12.58 11.74
CA ALA A 69 3.55 -12.93 13.12
C ALA A 69 3.05 -14.33 13.50
N ARG A 70 1.84 -14.73 13.01
CA ARG A 70 1.35 -16.12 13.14
C ARG A 70 2.22 -17.13 12.40
N ALA A 71 2.87 -16.72 11.30
CA ALA A 71 3.81 -17.52 10.54
C ALA A 71 5.22 -17.58 11.18
N GLY A 72 5.41 -16.97 12.35
CA GLY A 72 6.66 -17.04 13.13
C GLY A 72 7.67 -15.91 12.89
N TYR A 73 7.31 -14.89 12.11
CA TYR A 73 8.15 -13.70 11.94
C TYR A 73 8.08 -12.77 13.15
N ARG A 74 9.16 -12.04 13.41
CA ARG A 74 9.11 -10.85 14.25
C ARG A 74 8.72 -9.66 13.36
N VAL A 75 7.70 -8.91 13.73
CA VAL A 75 7.21 -7.81 12.89
C VAL A 75 7.15 -6.51 13.69
N THR A 76 7.84 -5.47 13.20
CA THR A 76 7.60 -4.08 13.59
C THR A 76 6.59 -3.51 12.62
N ALA A 77 5.51 -2.91 13.12
CA ALA A 77 4.39 -2.45 12.31
C ALA A 77 4.06 -1.00 12.66
N ILE A 78 4.03 -0.14 11.64
CA ILE A 78 3.85 1.31 11.83
C ILE A 78 2.65 1.79 11.04
N ASP A 79 1.78 2.58 11.66
CA ASP A 79 0.70 3.29 11.00
C ASP A 79 0.43 4.65 11.67
N LEU A 80 -0.09 5.60 10.90
CA LEU A 80 -0.44 6.93 11.37
C LEU A 80 -1.70 6.93 12.24
N SER A 81 -2.64 6.01 11.99
CA SER A 81 -3.93 5.91 12.63
C SER A 81 -3.82 5.24 14.01
N GLU A 82 -4.10 5.99 15.06
CA GLU A 82 -4.17 5.45 16.43
C GLU A 82 -5.27 4.38 16.57
N GLU A 83 -6.40 4.56 15.87
CA GLU A 83 -7.49 3.59 15.86
C GLU A 83 -7.04 2.27 15.24
N ALA A 84 -6.39 2.32 14.06
CA ALA A 84 -5.87 1.14 13.37
C ALA A 84 -4.84 0.40 14.24
N ILE A 85 -3.89 1.12 14.85
CA ILE A 85 -2.88 0.57 15.74
C ILE A 85 -3.51 -0.06 16.99
N SER A 86 -4.53 0.58 17.57
CA SER A 86 -5.24 0.02 18.74
C SER A 86 -5.95 -1.31 18.39
N ARG A 87 -6.61 -1.37 17.24
CA ARG A 87 -7.24 -2.61 16.74
C ARG A 87 -6.20 -3.70 16.46
N ALA A 88 -5.09 -3.33 15.82
CA ALA A 88 -4.00 -4.25 15.51
C ALA A 88 -3.35 -4.82 16.78
N ARG A 89 -3.09 -3.99 17.79
CA ARG A 89 -2.59 -4.44 19.11
C ARG A 89 -3.53 -5.41 19.81
N ALA A 90 -4.84 -5.12 19.77
CA ALA A 90 -5.84 -6.00 20.37
C ALA A 90 -5.88 -7.38 19.69
N ALA A 91 -5.85 -7.41 18.34
CA ALA A 91 -5.85 -8.63 17.54
C ALA A 91 -4.51 -9.39 17.59
N GLY A 92 -3.39 -8.68 17.82
CA GLY A 92 -2.03 -9.23 17.89
C GLY A 92 -1.59 -9.68 19.27
N LYS A 93 -2.49 -9.70 20.26
CA LYS A 93 -2.13 -10.09 21.62
C LYS A 93 -1.53 -11.51 21.68
N GLY A 94 -0.29 -11.61 22.20
CA GLY A 94 0.45 -12.87 22.28
C GLY A 94 1.26 -13.24 21.03
N LEU A 95 1.23 -12.42 19.97
CA LEU A 95 2.09 -12.57 18.80
C LEU A 95 3.37 -11.74 18.94
N THR A 96 4.40 -12.13 18.19
CA THR A 96 5.68 -11.40 18.12
C THR A 96 5.57 -10.22 17.13
N ALA A 97 4.72 -9.26 17.49
CA ALA A 97 4.47 -8.07 16.70
C ALA A 97 4.52 -6.82 17.59
N ASP A 98 5.24 -5.78 17.14
CA ASP A 98 5.36 -4.49 17.80
C ASP A 98 4.65 -3.43 16.96
N PHE A 99 3.50 -2.97 17.43
CA PHE A 99 2.67 -1.99 16.76
C PHE A 99 2.97 -0.58 17.29
N ARG A 100 3.45 0.30 16.41
CA ARG A 100 3.84 1.68 16.74
C ARG A 100 2.99 2.67 15.95
N ARG A 101 2.50 3.72 16.60
CA ARG A 101 1.95 4.87 15.89
C ARG A 101 3.09 5.72 15.35
N GLY A 102 3.07 6.03 14.04
CA GLY A 102 4.09 6.85 13.39
C GLY A 102 3.70 7.28 11.99
N ASP A 103 4.32 8.36 11.51
CA ASP A 103 4.17 8.81 10.13
C ASP A 103 5.25 8.14 9.28
N MET A 104 4.84 7.41 8.24
CA MET A 104 5.78 6.70 7.36
C MET A 104 6.75 7.64 6.64
N ARG A 105 6.46 8.94 6.55
CA ARG A 105 7.35 9.94 5.96
C ARG A 105 8.50 10.34 6.89
N SER A 106 8.39 10.07 8.17
CA SER A 106 9.38 10.41 9.20
C SER A 106 9.60 9.24 10.13
N LEU A 107 10.14 8.14 9.59
CA LEU A 107 10.38 6.93 10.36
C LEU A 107 11.53 7.14 11.36
N GLU A 108 11.19 7.10 12.65
CA GLU A 108 12.15 7.13 13.75
C GLU A 108 12.48 5.69 14.15
N LEU A 109 13.38 5.07 13.37
CA LEU A 109 13.82 3.69 13.52
C LEU A 109 15.35 3.62 13.44
N ASP A 110 15.96 2.98 14.41
CA ASP A 110 17.40 2.71 14.41
C ASP A 110 17.72 1.27 13.96
N GLU A 111 16.68 0.42 13.85
CA GLU A 111 16.82 -0.98 13.47
C GLU A 111 16.91 -1.16 11.95
N CYS A 112 17.65 -2.20 11.54
CA CYS A 112 17.57 -2.75 10.18
C CYS A 112 16.68 -4.01 10.17
N PHE A 113 16.13 -4.32 9.00
CA PHE A 113 15.12 -5.36 8.82
C PHE A 113 15.52 -6.33 7.71
N ASP A 114 15.27 -7.62 7.94
CA ASP A 114 15.48 -8.68 6.94
C ASP A 114 14.46 -8.57 5.77
N GLY A 115 13.34 -7.91 6.01
CA GLY A 115 12.36 -7.56 5.00
C GLY A 115 11.56 -6.32 5.36
N ILE A 116 11.35 -5.43 4.39
CA ILE A 116 10.53 -4.23 4.55
C ILE A 116 9.38 -4.30 3.55
N LEU A 117 8.18 -4.08 4.05
CA LEU A 117 6.94 -4.19 3.29
C LEU A 117 6.22 -2.85 3.26
N CYS A 118 5.93 -2.34 2.06
CA CYS A 118 4.99 -1.25 1.86
C CYS A 118 3.89 -1.74 0.91
N LEU A 119 2.85 -2.32 1.49
CA LEU A 119 1.77 -2.99 0.77
C LEU A 119 0.47 -2.17 0.84
N GLY A 120 -0.46 -2.44 -0.08
CA GLY A 120 -1.78 -1.82 -0.08
C GLY A 120 -1.82 -0.42 -0.70
N ASN A 121 -0.94 -0.14 -1.65
CA ASN A 121 -0.99 1.07 -2.50
C ASN A 121 -0.63 2.41 -1.80
N SER A 122 -0.13 2.38 -0.57
CA SER A 122 0.10 3.59 0.24
C SER A 122 1.27 4.45 -0.26
N LEU A 123 2.21 3.86 -1.01
CA LEU A 123 3.31 4.57 -1.64
C LEU A 123 2.86 5.77 -2.49
N SER A 124 1.72 5.63 -3.16
CA SER A 124 1.17 6.61 -4.11
C SER A 124 0.45 7.80 -3.46
N TYR A 125 0.44 7.91 -2.12
CA TYR A 125 -0.18 9.05 -1.43
C TYR A 125 0.66 10.33 -1.53
N PHE A 126 1.94 10.22 -1.87
CA PHE A 126 2.89 11.32 -1.82
C PHE A 126 3.33 11.77 -3.20
N PRO A 127 3.63 13.07 -3.37
CA PRO A 127 4.25 13.55 -4.60
C PRO A 127 5.60 12.86 -4.83
N PRO A 128 6.07 12.77 -6.10
CA PRO A 128 7.28 12.00 -6.46
C PRO A 128 8.53 12.32 -5.64
N GLY A 129 8.71 13.57 -5.21
CA GLY A 129 9.84 13.96 -4.36
C GLY A 129 9.76 13.36 -2.94
N GLU A 130 8.59 13.39 -2.31
CA GLU A 130 8.37 12.77 -1.00
C GLU A 130 8.39 11.24 -1.11
N MET A 131 7.83 10.68 -2.19
CA MET A 131 7.89 9.24 -2.48
C MET A 131 9.33 8.76 -2.58
N ARG A 132 10.20 9.50 -3.30
CA ARG A 132 11.64 9.21 -3.39
C ARG A 132 12.31 9.25 -2.02
N ALA A 133 12.04 10.26 -1.21
CA ALA A 133 12.58 10.38 0.14
C ALA A 133 12.12 9.21 1.04
N PHE A 134 10.86 8.81 0.92
CA PHE A 134 10.32 7.66 1.65
C PHE A 134 10.99 6.35 1.22
N VAL A 135 11.12 6.08 -0.08
CA VAL A 135 11.84 4.90 -0.61
C VAL A 135 13.28 4.88 -0.10
N ALA A 136 13.99 6.01 -0.13
CA ALA A 136 15.35 6.10 0.40
C ALA A 136 15.40 5.83 1.91
N SER A 137 14.40 6.28 2.67
CA SER A 137 14.33 6.00 4.12
C SER A 137 14.09 4.52 4.43
N LEU A 138 13.33 3.81 3.59
CA LEU A 138 13.16 2.36 3.69
C LEU A 138 14.45 1.63 3.30
N ALA A 139 15.05 2.01 2.17
CA ALA A 139 16.28 1.40 1.66
C ALA A 139 17.43 1.44 2.69
N ALA A 140 17.59 2.56 3.39
CA ALA A 140 18.60 2.72 4.44
C ALA A 140 18.42 1.76 5.65
N ARG A 141 17.28 1.08 5.73
CA ARG A 141 16.94 0.15 6.82
C ARG A 141 16.84 -1.31 6.37
N VAL A 142 17.09 -1.58 5.09
CA VAL A 142 17.22 -2.95 4.59
C VAL A 142 18.54 -3.52 5.12
N ALA A 143 18.48 -4.62 5.83
CA ALA A 143 19.67 -5.32 6.31
C ALA A 143 20.47 -5.91 5.13
N VAL A 144 21.75 -6.15 5.31
CA VAL A 144 22.57 -6.84 4.30
C VAL A 144 21.93 -8.17 3.93
N GLY A 145 21.62 -8.36 2.65
CA GLY A 145 20.89 -9.53 2.15
C GLY A 145 19.37 -9.48 2.39
N GLY A 146 18.88 -8.41 3.01
CA GLY A 146 17.45 -8.18 3.22
C GLY A 146 16.71 -7.79 1.95
N ARG A 147 15.40 -7.63 2.05
CA ARG A 147 14.50 -7.31 0.92
C ARG A 147 13.60 -6.12 1.20
N LEU A 148 13.34 -5.33 0.15
CA LEU A 148 12.27 -4.34 0.10
C LEU A 148 11.19 -4.84 -0.85
N ILE A 149 9.93 -4.84 -0.40
CA ILE A 149 8.76 -5.17 -1.24
C ILE A 149 7.82 -3.96 -1.25
N LEU A 150 7.61 -3.41 -2.45
CA LEU A 150 6.67 -2.30 -2.68
C LEU A 150 5.49 -2.79 -3.52
N ASP A 151 4.29 -2.35 -3.16
CA ASP A 151 3.05 -2.65 -3.86
C ASP A 151 2.31 -1.38 -4.27
N THR A 152 1.98 -1.28 -5.56
CA THR A 152 1.13 -0.20 -6.06
C THR A 152 0.28 -0.62 -7.26
N SER A 153 -0.97 -0.21 -7.27
CA SER A 153 -1.86 -0.22 -8.44
C SER A 153 -1.83 1.12 -9.20
N CYS A 154 -1.09 2.10 -8.68
CA CYS A 154 -1.01 3.45 -9.25
C CYS A 154 0.26 3.66 -10.09
N CYS A 155 0.86 2.60 -10.65
CA CYS A 155 1.78 2.79 -11.75
C CYS A 155 1.00 2.98 -13.06
N ALA A 156 1.55 3.78 -13.98
CA ALA A 156 0.89 4.16 -15.23
C ALA A 156 0.48 2.95 -16.07
N GLU A 157 1.33 1.93 -16.11
CA GLU A 157 1.14 0.69 -16.86
C GLU A 157 0.00 -0.18 -16.32
N SER A 158 -0.28 -0.11 -15.00
CA SER A 158 -1.44 -0.78 -14.39
C SER A 158 -2.70 0.06 -14.53
N LEU A 159 -2.58 1.35 -14.29
CA LEU A 159 -3.71 2.24 -14.12
C LEU A 159 -4.41 2.57 -15.44
N PHE A 160 -3.67 3.09 -16.43
CA PHE A 160 -4.29 3.66 -17.63
C PHE A 160 -4.98 2.64 -18.54
N PRO A 161 -4.52 1.40 -18.68
CA PRO A 161 -5.27 0.38 -19.42
C PRO A 161 -6.61 0.01 -18.76
N LEU A 162 -6.73 0.19 -17.44
CA LEU A 162 -7.89 -0.22 -16.64
C LEU A 162 -8.72 0.97 -16.13
N ALA A 163 -8.26 2.21 -16.36
CA ALA A 163 -8.95 3.41 -15.87
C ALA A 163 -10.32 3.58 -16.52
N GLY A 164 -11.31 3.89 -15.69
CA GLY A 164 -12.69 4.13 -16.13
C GLY A 164 -13.61 4.33 -14.94
N GLU A 165 -14.89 4.60 -15.20
CA GLU A 165 -15.91 4.57 -14.16
C GLU A 165 -15.96 3.17 -13.54
N ARG A 166 -16.11 3.11 -12.24
CA ARG A 166 -16.13 1.86 -11.50
C ARG A 166 -17.35 1.80 -10.61
N GLU A 167 -18.10 0.73 -10.73
CA GLU A 167 -19.20 0.40 -9.83
C GLU A 167 -18.98 -1.00 -9.28
N ILE A 168 -19.06 -1.15 -7.97
CA ILE A 168 -18.86 -2.42 -7.25
C ILE A 168 -20.02 -2.58 -6.28
N ALA A 169 -20.81 -3.65 -6.46
CA ALA A 169 -21.73 -4.09 -5.45
C ALA A 169 -21.07 -5.12 -4.56
N PHE A 170 -21.30 -5.02 -3.25
CA PHE A 170 -20.78 -5.95 -2.25
C PHE A 170 -21.85 -6.20 -1.18
N GLU A 171 -21.63 -7.17 -0.31
CA GLU A 171 -22.57 -7.45 0.77
C GLU A 171 -22.71 -6.25 1.71
N GLY A 172 -23.90 -5.68 1.77
CA GLY A 172 -24.21 -4.52 2.60
C GLY A 172 -24.07 -3.16 1.91
N GLY A 173 -23.68 -3.09 0.62
CA GLY A 173 -23.57 -1.77 -0.01
C GLY A 173 -23.11 -1.74 -1.46
N THR A 174 -22.83 -0.53 -1.92
CA THR A 174 -22.26 -0.25 -3.23
C THR A 174 -21.15 0.78 -3.14
N TYR A 175 -20.20 0.67 -4.03
CA TYR A 175 -19.14 1.67 -4.21
C TYR A 175 -19.11 2.08 -5.68
N SER A 176 -19.25 3.37 -5.97
CA SER A 176 -19.08 3.93 -7.29
C SER A 176 -17.99 5.00 -7.30
N SER A 177 -17.22 5.08 -8.37
CA SER A 177 -16.14 6.08 -8.47
C SER A 177 -15.91 6.57 -9.88
N ILE A 178 -15.54 7.85 -9.98
CA ILE A 178 -15.08 8.52 -11.18
C ILE A 178 -13.69 9.10 -10.96
N TYR A 179 -12.92 9.20 -12.03
CA TYR A 179 -11.52 9.63 -12.00
C TYR A 179 -11.30 10.87 -12.81
N GLY A 180 -10.45 11.79 -12.30
CA GLY A 180 -9.86 12.89 -13.04
C GLY A 180 -8.34 12.82 -12.96
N TYR A 181 -7.65 12.96 -14.10
CA TYR A 181 -6.19 12.92 -14.13
C TYR A 181 -5.59 14.29 -14.45
N ASP A 182 -4.84 14.84 -13.51
CA ASP A 182 -4.03 16.04 -13.70
C ASP A 182 -2.65 15.64 -14.26
N ALA A 183 -2.51 15.75 -15.59
CA ALA A 183 -1.28 15.37 -16.28
C ALA A 183 -0.06 16.24 -15.91
N ARG A 184 -0.28 17.49 -15.45
CA ARG A 184 0.83 18.37 -15.03
C ARG A 184 1.45 17.95 -13.73
N ARG A 185 0.68 17.23 -12.88
CA ARG A 185 1.09 16.76 -11.54
C ARG A 185 1.24 15.26 -11.46
N SER A 186 0.92 14.52 -12.52
CA SER A 186 0.78 13.06 -12.50
C SER A 186 -0.12 12.59 -11.35
N LEU A 187 -1.25 13.30 -11.14
CA LEU A 187 -2.15 13.08 -10.01
C LEU A 187 -3.50 12.56 -10.48
N LEU A 188 -3.84 11.34 -10.10
CA LEU A 188 -5.17 10.77 -10.25
C LEU A 188 -6.03 11.21 -9.07
N LYS A 189 -7.05 12.00 -9.34
CA LYS A 189 -8.07 12.37 -8.35
C LYS A 189 -9.26 11.43 -8.48
N THR A 190 -9.79 10.98 -7.37
CA THR A 190 -10.96 10.11 -7.31
C THR A 190 -12.05 10.78 -6.49
N LYS A 191 -13.26 10.79 -7.05
CA LYS A 191 -14.49 11.09 -6.33
C LYS A 191 -15.31 9.81 -6.30
N ALA A 192 -15.70 9.39 -5.11
CA ALA A 192 -16.45 8.16 -4.95
C ALA A 192 -17.63 8.34 -4.00
N GLU A 193 -18.62 7.49 -4.18
CA GLU A 193 -19.76 7.33 -3.31
C GLU A 193 -19.74 5.90 -2.77
N LEU A 194 -19.72 5.78 -1.44
CA LEU A 194 -19.82 4.52 -0.73
C LEU A 194 -21.16 4.51 0.00
N THR A 195 -22.04 3.61 -0.38
CA THR A 195 -23.34 3.39 0.27
C THR A 195 -23.25 2.15 1.16
N LEU A 196 -23.58 2.29 2.44
CA LEU A 196 -23.66 1.20 3.43
C LEU A 196 -25.05 1.21 4.05
N GLY A 197 -25.90 0.25 3.67
CA GLY A 197 -27.30 0.27 4.04
C GLY A 197 -27.99 1.54 3.52
N GLU A 198 -28.47 2.40 4.44
CA GLU A 198 -29.09 3.70 4.09
C GLU A 198 -28.12 4.88 4.15
N GLU A 199 -26.88 4.67 4.62
CA GLU A 199 -25.89 5.73 4.76
C GLU A 199 -25.07 5.91 3.49
N VAL A 200 -24.88 7.16 3.06
CA VAL A 200 -24.08 7.54 1.90
C VAL A 200 -22.88 8.35 2.34
N HIS A 201 -21.68 7.88 1.99
CA HIS A 201 -20.41 8.52 2.28
C HIS A 201 -19.76 9.02 1.00
N LEU A 202 -19.58 10.34 0.87
CA LEU A 202 -18.88 10.97 -0.24
C LEU A 202 -17.39 11.00 0.04
N LEU A 203 -16.61 10.35 -0.81
CA LEU A 203 -15.17 10.19 -0.66
C LEU A 203 -14.42 11.00 -1.72
N ARG A 204 -13.31 11.63 -1.35
CA ARG A 204 -12.38 12.31 -2.26
C ARG A 204 -10.98 11.97 -1.85
N TYR A 205 -10.23 11.41 -2.76
CA TYR A 205 -8.85 11.03 -2.53
C TYR A 205 -8.02 11.12 -3.81
N ALA A 206 -6.72 11.04 -3.70
CA ALA A 206 -5.84 11.16 -4.85
C ALA A 206 -4.60 10.29 -4.69
N HIS A 207 -4.09 9.84 -5.84
CA HIS A 207 -2.85 9.08 -5.91
C HIS A 207 -1.92 9.69 -6.94
N TYR A 208 -0.66 9.81 -6.59
CA TYR A 208 0.37 10.14 -7.57
C TYR A 208 0.69 8.92 -8.42
N VAL A 209 0.74 9.13 -9.72
CA VAL A 209 1.01 8.09 -10.70
C VAL A 209 2.46 8.20 -11.15
N VAL A 210 3.19 7.10 -11.04
CA VAL A 210 4.55 6.96 -11.55
C VAL A 210 4.59 5.83 -12.56
N THR A 211 5.58 5.81 -13.43
CA THR A 211 5.85 4.64 -14.26
C THR A 211 6.60 3.57 -13.45
N SER A 212 6.50 2.32 -13.86
CA SER A 212 7.31 1.23 -13.29
C SER A 212 8.81 1.54 -13.35
N GLY A 213 9.27 2.13 -14.47
CA GLY A 213 10.65 2.55 -14.64
C GLY A 213 11.08 3.71 -13.73
N GLU A 214 10.19 4.63 -13.35
CA GLU A 214 10.48 5.66 -12.34
C GLU A 214 10.61 5.04 -10.95
N LEU A 215 9.76 4.09 -10.60
CA LEU A 215 9.84 3.39 -9.32
C LEU A 215 11.13 2.57 -9.21
N VAL A 216 11.52 1.86 -10.28
CA VAL A 216 12.82 1.16 -10.38
C VAL A 216 13.97 2.13 -10.09
N ARG A 217 14.03 3.26 -10.80
CA ARG A 217 15.09 4.27 -10.57
C ARG A 217 15.08 4.82 -9.13
N MET A 218 13.91 5.02 -8.51
CA MET A 218 13.84 5.49 -7.12
C MET A 218 14.49 4.49 -6.15
N VAL A 219 14.30 3.20 -6.39
CA VAL A 219 14.85 2.11 -5.58
C VAL A 219 16.36 1.97 -5.82
N GLU A 220 16.81 2.03 -7.09
CA GLU A 220 18.22 1.93 -7.45
C GLU A 220 19.03 3.16 -7.01
N ASP A 221 18.48 4.38 -7.14
CA ASP A 221 19.07 5.61 -6.62
C ASP A 221 19.21 5.58 -5.08
N ALA A 222 18.38 4.80 -4.40
CA ALA A 222 18.47 4.58 -2.97
C ALA A 222 19.48 3.50 -2.55
N GLY A 223 20.19 2.89 -3.51
CA GLY A 223 21.29 1.95 -3.29
C GLY A 223 20.87 0.48 -3.23
N LEU A 224 19.63 0.15 -3.56
CA LEU A 224 19.17 -1.23 -3.66
C LEU A 224 19.22 -1.72 -5.11
N ARG A 225 19.30 -3.03 -5.29
CA ARG A 225 19.17 -3.67 -6.60
C ARG A 225 17.74 -4.20 -6.76
N VAL A 226 17.07 -3.85 -7.86
CA VAL A 226 15.76 -4.42 -8.19
C VAL A 226 15.93 -5.85 -8.70
N ASP A 227 15.32 -6.81 -7.98
CA ASP A 227 15.39 -8.24 -8.30
C ASP A 227 14.27 -8.66 -9.25
N GLY A 228 13.08 -8.03 -9.17
CA GLY A 228 11.96 -8.34 -10.04
C GLY A 228 10.78 -7.37 -9.92
N LEU A 229 9.99 -7.35 -10.98
CA LEU A 229 8.70 -6.68 -11.09
C LEU A 229 7.64 -7.75 -11.37
N TYR A 230 6.62 -7.82 -10.54
CA TYR A 230 5.58 -8.85 -10.60
C TYR A 230 4.19 -8.21 -10.71
N GLY A 231 3.32 -8.80 -11.51
CA GLY A 231 1.94 -8.34 -11.73
C GLY A 231 0.91 -9.02 -10.82
N GLY A 232 1.35 -10.05 -10.11
CA GLY A 232 0.53 -10.85 -9.20
C GLY A 232 1.36 -11.56 -8.13
N THR A 233 0.69 -12.27 -7.25
CA THR A 233 1.33 -12.97 -6.12
C THR A 233 1.91 -14.33 -6.49
N GLU A 234 1.73 -14.80 -7.73
CA GLU A 234 2.28 -16.07 -8.22
C GLU A 234 3.58 -15.88 -9.04
N ASP A 235 4.30 -14.79 -8.76
CA ASP A 235 5.57 -14.41 -9.43
C ASP A 235 5.43 -14.18 -10.94
N GLU A 236 4.24 -13.82 -11.41
CA GLU A 236 3.98 -13.41 -12.78
C GLU A 236 4.78 -12.15 -13.12
N VAL A 237 5.58 -12.19 -14.17
CA VAL A 237 6.34 -11.01 -14.61
C VAL A 237 5.38 -9.86 -14.94
N PHE A 238 5.62 -8.69 -14.37
CA PHE A 238 4.78 -7.52 -14.58
C PHE A 238 4.75 -7.10 -16.07
N ALA A 239 3.55 -6.83 -16.56
CA ALA A 239 3.31 -6.32 -17.90
C ALA A 239 2.21 -5.25 -17.88
N PRO A 240 2.18 -4.32 -18.86
CA PRO A 240 1.11 -3.33 -18.97
C PRO A 240 -0.27 -4.00 -19.03
N GLY A 241 -1.22 -3.42 -18.26
CA GLY A 241 -2.57 -3.95 -18.10
C GLY A 241 -2.76 -4.87 -16.88
N MET A 242 -1.69 -5.27 -16.21
CA MET A 242 -1.82 -5.99 -14.94
C MET A 242 -2.33 -5.06 -13.83
N PRO A 243 -3.16 -5.57 -12.89
CA PRO A 243 -3.91 -4.72 -11.96
C PRO A 243 -3.04 -4.06 -10.87
N ARG A 244 -1.83 -4.58 -10.63
CA ARG A 244 -0.89 -4.08 -9.62
C ARG A 244 0.54 -4.37 -10.03
N LEU A 245 1.45 -3.61 -9.46
CA LEU A 245 2.90 -3.85 -9.51
C LEU A 245 3.40 -4.21 -8.12
N LEU A 246 4.03 -5.36 -7.98
CA LEU A 246 4.85 -5.74 -6.84
C LEU A 246 6.32 -5.64 -7.26
N LEU A 247 7.08 -4.73 -6.64
CA LEU A 247 8.52 -4.59 -6.86
C LEU A 247 9.26 -5.24 -5.70
N VAL A 248 10.24 -6.10 -6.01
CA VAL A 248 11.15 -6.71 -5.03
C VAL A 248 12.56 -6.22 -5.31
N ALA A 249 13.23 -5.76 -4.24
CA ALA A 249 14.62 -5.31 -4.32
C ALA A 249 15.44 -5.85 -3.14
N SER A 250 16.76 -5.95 -3.33
CA SER A 250 17.73 -6.44 -2.35
C SER A 250 18.76 -5.39 -1.97
N GLY A 251 19.20 -5.44 -0.71
CA GLY A 251 20.30 -4.64 -0.17
C GLY A 251 21.64 -5.38 -0.14
#